data_5390822cbf0ca7184ad581c5bc5dd07f
#
_entry.id   5390822cbf0ca7184ad581c5bc5dd07f
#
_cell.length_a   1.000
_cell.length_b   1.000
_cell.length_c   1.000
_cell.angle_alpha   90.00
_cell.angle_beta   90.00
_cell.angle_gamma   90.00
#
_symmetry.space_group_name_H-M   'P 1'
#
loop_
_entity.id
_entity.type
_entity.pdbx_description
1 polymer ?
#
loop_
_entity_poly.entity_id
_entity_poly.type
_entity_poly.pdbx_seq_one_letter_code
_entity_poly.pdbx_strand_id
1 'polypeptide(L)'
;VRATFIHGVRDVRTGEKAAPERTGDEVLIRVAGVGVCGSDLHYYLEGGIGSAHIHAPFIPGHEFAGWVTEDRPELGLHRGQLVAVDPARPCGHCEWCGRGHVNLCPNVVFTGAPPHHGAMTETIAVAPEQIFPVPEHFTVAQAVMLEPLGVAVHAMDLAKQRVLETVAVLGCGPIGLCLLQLARRAGAERVYAVDPCDYRAEAALRLGADRVDASHERIDEWTGGRGCDLVLEATNAPAGFQIAVDSAAIGGRVIMAGIPDGNAYHLDAAQVRRKGLVIKFVRRMGHVYPRAIKLVAAGGVDVESVVTHRFPLQEAGRAFELQTERRDGAIKSLIVPQERFE
;
A
#
# COMPACT_ATOMS: atom_id res chain seq x y z
N VAL A 1 7.55 22.98 -12.90
CA VAL A 1 8.07 21.70 -12.38
C VAL A 1 7.54 20.54 -13.20
N ARG A 2 8.36 19.49 -13.35
CA ARG A 2 7.96 18.29 -14.08
C ARG A 2 7.01 17.42 -13.26
N ALA A 3 6.10 16.76 -13.97
CA ALA A 3 5.17 15.79 -13.39
C ALA A 3 4.82 14.70 -14.41
N THR A 4 4.40 13.55 -13.91
CA THR A 4 3.85 12.47 -14.74
C THR A 4 2.33 12.52 -14.69
N PHE A 5 1.71 12.42 -15.85
CA PHE A 5 0.26 12.49 -16.02
C PHE A 5 -0.28 11.21 -16.65
N ILE A 6 -1.39 10.71 -16.14
CA ILE A 6 -2.24 9.75 -16.83
C ILE A 6 -3.25 10.56 -17.65
N HIS A 7 -3.19 10.46 -18.96
CA HIS A 7 -4.10 11.14 -19.90
C HIS A 7 -5.32 10.29 -20.26
N GLY A 8 -5.22 8.99 -20.05
CA GLY A 8 -6.26 8.01 -20.34
C GLY A 8 -5.73 6.59 -20.15
N VAL A 9 -6.52 5.62 -20.55
CA VAL A 9 -6.15 4.20 -20.45
C VAL A 9 -4.85 3.94 -21.21
N ARG A 10 -3.84 3.41 -20.50
CA ARG A 10 -2.48 3.11 -21.00
C ARG A 10 -1.73 4.31 -21.59
N ASP A 11 -2.08 5.52 -21.17
CA ASP A 11 -1.45 6.74 -21.67
C ASP A 11 -0.84 7.54 -20.50
N VAL A 12 0.44 7.31 -20.25
CA VAL A 12 1.25 7.99 -19.23
C VAL A 12 2.31 8.84 -19.90
N ARG A 13 2.33 10.13 -19.60
CA ARG A 13 3.25 11.10 -20.19
C ARG A 13 3.86 11.99 -19.10
N THR A 14 5.14 12.32 -19.26
CA THR A 14 5.80 13.34 -18.44
C THR A 14 5.64 14.69 -19.12
N GLY A 15 5.29 15.71 -18.35
CA GLY A 15 5.09 17.07 -18.83
C GLY A 15 5.43 18.09 -17.74
N GLU A 16 5.11 19.34 -18.00
CA GLU A 16 5.29 20.43 -17.05
C GLU A 16 3.95 20.87 -16.41
N LYS A 17 4.03 21.32 -15.18
CA LYS A 17 2.94 21.99 -14.46
C LYS A 17 3.48 23.22 -13.74
N ALA A 18 2.59 24.12 -13.35
CA ALA A 18 2.94 25.21 -12.45
C ALA A 18 3.56 24.65 -11.15
N ALA A 19 4.59 25.30 -10.63
CA ALA A 19 5.10 24.98 -9.31
C ALA A 19 3.96 25.13 -8.28
N PRO A 20 3.89 24.23 -7.26
CA PRO A 20 2.88 24.41 -6.23
C PRO A 20 3.18 25.67 -5.44
N GLU A 21 2.16 26.49 -5.23
CA GLU A 21 2.21 27.60 -4.30
C GLU A 21 1.75 27.11 -2.93
N ARG A 22 2.45 27.53 -1.89
CA ARG A 22 2.07 27.24 -0.52
C ARG A 22 0.84 28.05 -0.13
N THR A 23 -0.16 27.39 0.40
CA THR A 23 -1.35 28.05 0.98
C THR A 23 -1.37 27.82 2.49
N GLY A 24 -1.55 28.90 3.26
CA GLY A 24 -1.63 28.81 4.71
C GLY A 24 -0.35 28.25 5.35
N ASP A 25 -0.51 27.19 6.12
CA ASP A 25 0.54 26.51 6.90
C ASP A 25 1.18 25.32 6.15
N GLU A 26 0.76 25.03 4.90
CA GLU A 26 1.33 23.96 4.09
C GLU A 26 2.86 24.03 4.02
N VAL A 27 3.47 22.87 3.85
CA VAL A 27 4.92 22.70 3.69
C VAL A 27 5.20 22.22 2.28
N LEU A 28 6.16 22.87 1.63
CA LEU A 28 6.66 22.42 0.33
C LEU A 28 7.63 21.25 0.52
N ILE A 29 7.33 20.16 -0.13
CA ILE A 29 8.14 18.95 -0.13
C ILE A 29 8.72 18.72 -1.53
N ARG A 30 10.05 18.63 -1.62
CA ARG A 30 10.75 18.14 -2.79
C ARG A 30 10.66 16.63 -2.79
N VAL A 31 9.95 16.07 -3.75
CA VAL A 31 9.66 14.63 -3.78
C VAL A 31 10.92 13.83 -4.06
N ALA A 32 11.28 12.95 -3.13
CA ALA A 32 12.42 12.04 -3.22
C ALA A 32 12.08 10.75 -3.92
N GLY A 33 10.89 10.24 -3.71
CA GLY A 33 10.41 9.01 -4.30
C GLY A 33 8.91 8.82 -4.18
N VAL A 34 8.33 8.10 -5.15
CA VAL A 34 6.91 7.74 -5.19
C VAL A 34 6.77 6.28 -5.61
N GLY A 35 6.12 5.47 -4.78
CA GLY A 35 5.79 4.08 -5.12
C GLY A 35 4.65 4.00 -6.15
N VAL A 36 4.74 3.05 -7.08
CA VAL A 36 3.62 2.70 -7.96
C VAL A 36 2.73 1.70 -7.23
N CYS A 37 1.51 2.08 -6.92
CA CYS A 37 0.52 1.25 -6.24
C CYS A 37 -0.37 0.48 -7.20
N GLY A 38 -1.00 -0.60 -6.75
CA GLY A 38 -2.04 -1.30 -7.51
C GLY A 38 -3.20 -0.40 -7.92
N SER A 39 -3.58 0.58 -7.09
CA SER A 39 -4.61 1.55 -7.42
C SER A 39 -4.18 2.53 -8.54
N ASP A 40 -2.90 2.88 -8.63
CA ASP A 40 -2.39 3.65 -9.77
C ASP A 40 -2.50 2.83 -11.08
N LEU A 41 -2.29 1.51 -10.98
CA LEU A 41 -2.47 0.61 -12.13
C LEU A 41 -3.95 0.51 -12.56
N HIS A 42 -4.92 0.53 -11.65
CA HIS A 42 -6.34 0.61 -12.01
C HIS A 42 -6.65 1.92 -12.76
N TYR A 43 -6.12 3.07 -12.30
CA TYR A 43 -6.25 4.32 -13.06
C TYR A 43 -5.63 4.23 -14.45
N TYR A 44 -4.47 3.56 -14.56
CA TYR A 44 -3.78 3.37 -15.82
C TYR A 44 -4.51 2.40 -16.77
N LEU A 45 -5.07 1.31 -16.26
CA LEU A 45 -5.68 0.24 -17.05
C LEU A 45 -7.16 0.46 -17.33
N GLU A 46 -7.90 1.02 -16.37
CA GLU A 46 -9.36 1.08 -16.40
C GLU A 46 -9.88 2.53 -16.38
N GLY A 47 -9.00 3.51 -16.17
CA GLY A 47 -9.37 4.93 -16.07
C GLY A 47 -10.08 5.29 -14.76
N GLY A 48 -10.17 4.37 -13.79
CA GLY A 48 -10.85 4.63 -12.53
C GLY A 48 -10.86 3.45 -11.56
N ILE A 49 -11.35 3.71 -10.34
CA ILE A 49 -11.62 2.71 -9.30
C ILE A 49 -12.99 3.01 -8.71
N GLY A 50 -13.95 2.12 -8.88
CA GLY A 50 -15.33 2.34 -8.42
C GLY A 50 -15.91 3.62 -9.02
N SER A 51 -16.27 4.59 -8.18
CA SER A 51 -16.81 5.91 -8.62
C SER A 51 -15.73 6.97 -8.89
N ALA A 52 -14.46 6.69 -8.59
CA ALA A 52 -13.37 7.64 -8.79
C ALA A 52 -12.77 7.48 -10.18
N HIS A 53 -13.21 8.28 -11.15
CA HIS A 53 -12.75 8.26 -12.54
C HIS A 53 -11.86 9.45 -12.87
N ILE A 54 -10.92 9.26 -13.80
CA ILE A 54 -10.09 10.32 -14.37
C ILE A 54 -10.90 11.01 -15.47
N HIS A 55 -11.15 12.30 -15.32
CA HIS A 55 -11.87 13.13 -16.30
C HIS A 55 -10.97 14.12 -17.06
N ALA A 56 -9.72 14.30 -16.63
CA ALA A 56 -8.71 15.18 -17.19
C ALA A 56 -7.33 14.59 -16.93
N PRO A 57 -6.25 15.11 -17.53
CA PRO A 57 -4.90 14.66 -17.18
C PRO A 57 -4.68 14.69 -15.67
N PHE A 58 -4.28 13.55 -15.12
CA PHE A 58 -4.23 13.30 -13.69
C PHE A 58 -2.82 12.90 -13.26
N ILE A 59 -2.30 13.51 -12.20
CA ILE A 59 -1.00 13.12 -11.63
C ILE A 59 -1.27 12.03 -10.59
N PRO A 60 -0.75 10.79 -10.79
CA PRO A 60 -0.91 9.69 -9.84
C PRO A 60 0.12 9.75 -8.71
N GLY A 61 0.09 8.74 -7.84
CA GLY A 61 1.07 8.50 -6.78
C GLY A 61 0.66 9.05 -5.43
N HIS A 62 0.55 8.15 -4.46
CA HIS A 62 0.16 8.46 -3.08
C HIS A 62 1.09 7.81 -2.04
N GLU A 63 1.94 6.90 -2.45
CA GLU A 63 2.98 6.31 -1.61
C GLU A 63 4.26 7.14 -1.79
N PHE A 64 4.50 8.18 -0.99
CA PHE A 64 5.62 9.07 -1.25
C PHE A 64 6.34 9.59 -0.02
N ALA A 65 7.58 9.97 -0.25
CA ALA A 65 8.46 10.62 0.69
C ALA A 65 9.25 11.74 -0.01
N GLY A 66 9.77 12.68 0.76
CA GLY A 66 10.54 13.76 0.18
C GLY A 66 11.27 14.57 1.24
N TRP A 67 11.96 15.60 0.77
CA TRP A 67 12.73 16.49 1.61
C TRP A 67 11.99 17.82 1.82
N VAL A 68 11.98 18.28 3.06
CA VAL A 68 11.48 19.60 3.43
C VAL A 68 12.32 20.68 2.73
N THR A 69 11.68 21.64 2.07
CA THR A 69 12.39 22.65 1.27
C THR A 69 12.90 23.84 2.05
N GLU A 70 12.32 24.12 3.23
CA GLU A 70 12.65 25.26 4.08
C GLU A 70 12.52 24.89 5.56
N ASP A 71 13.20 25.62 6.44
CA ASP A 71 13.05 25.41 7.87
C ASP A 71 11.64 25.84 8.34
N ARG A 72 11.02 24.99 9.15
CA ARG A 72 9.72 25.23 9.80
C ARG A 72 9.84 24.89 11.30
N PRO A 73 10.54 25.73 12.07
CA PRO A 73 10.87 25.45 13.48
C PRO A 73 9.61 25.24 14.34
N GLU A 74 8.51 25.93 14.02
CA GLU A 74 7.22 25.76 14.70
C GLU A 74 6.61 24.35 14.53
N LEU A 75 7.03 23.61 13.49
CA LEU A 75 6.65 22.23 13.22
C LEU A 75 7.75 21.23 13.58
N GLY A 76 8.91 21.70 14.03
CA GLY A 76 10.09 20.87 14.29
C GLY A 76 10.71 20.30 13.02
N LEU A 77 10.54 20.95 11.86
CA LEU A 77 11.05 20.52 10.57
C LEU A 77 12.23 21.37 10.11
N HIS A 78 13.21 20.72 9.50
CA HIS A 78 14.42 21.37 8.98
C HIS A 78 14.55 21.16 7.48
N ARG A 79 15.08 22.17 6.79
CA ARG A 79 15.40 22.05 5.36
C ARG A 79 16.31 20.83 5.11
N GLY A 80 15.97 20.04 4.09
CA GLY A 80 16.70 18.81 3.73
C GLY A 80 16.33 17.59 4.57
N GLN A 81 15.49 17.72 5.59
CA GLN A 81 15.00 16.60 6.38
C GLN A 81 14.13 15.68 5.52
N LEU A 82 14.43 14.38 5.53
CA LEU A 82 13.58 13.37 4.89
C LEU A 82 12.33 13.15 5.73
N VAL A 83 11.18 13.17 5.07
CA VAL A 83 9.88 12.93 5.70
C VAL A 83 9.07 11.93 4.84
N ALA A 84 8.30 11.10 5.49
CA ALA A 84 7.22 10.36 4.86
C ALA A 84 5.94 11.18 4.92
N VAL A 85 5.04 10.99 3.97
CA VAL A 85 3.80 11.75 3.90
C VAL A 85 2.60 10.82 3.87
N ASP A 86 1.65 11.02 4.80
CA ASP A 86 0.34 10.38 4.73
C ASP A 86 -0.48 11.04 3.62
N PRO A 87 -0.88 10.31 2.57
CA PRO A 87 -1.67 10.90 1.49
C PRO A 87 -3.07 11.34 1.92
N ALA A 88 -3.55 10.88 3.06
CA ALA A 88 -4.90 11.16 3.55
C ALA A 88 -4.93 12.38 4.47
N ARG A 89 -5.82 13.33 4.16
CA ARG A 89 -6.18 14.44 5.04
C ARG A 89 -7.67 14.35 5.40
N PRO A 90 -8.02 13.76 6.56
CA PRO A 90 -9.39 13.70 7.04
C PRO A 90 -9.90 15.08 7.45
N CYS A 91 -11.21 15.30 7.41
CA CYS A 91 -11.78 16.62 7.73
C CYS A 91 -11.68 17.02 9.23
N GLY A 92 -11.39 16.06 10.12
CA GLY A 92 -11.20 16.29 11.55
C GLY A 92 -12.47 16.48 12.39
N HIS A 93 -13.62 16.77 11.78
CA HIS A 93 -14.84 17.16 12.51
C HIS A 93 -16.09 16.33 12.22
N CYS A 94 -16.06 15.36 11.29
CA CYS A 94 -17.19 14.47 11.05
C CYS A 94 -17.30 13.39 12.15
N GLU A 95 -18.44 12.71 12.19
CA GLU A 95 -18.70 11.62 13.13
C GLU A 95 -17.57 10.60 13.18
N TRP A 96 -17.07 10.17 12.02
CA TRP A 96 -16.02 9.16 11.90
C TRP A 96 -14.69 9.65 12.45
N CYS A 97 -14.32 10.90 12.16
CA CYS A 97 -13.12 11.51 12.74
C CYS A 97 -13.23 11.63 14.25
N GLY A 98 -14.38 12.07 14.77
CA GLY A 98 -14.63 12.17 16.20
C GLY A 98 -14.57 10.83 16.95
N ARG A 99 -14.85 9.72 16.25
CA ARG A 99 -14.73 8.34 16.78
C ARG A 99 -13.32 7.75 16.61
N GLY A 100 -12.38 8.47 16.01
CA GLY A 100 -11.02 7.97 15.73
C GLY A 100 -10.91 7.11 14.46
N HIS A 101 -11.98 6.99 13.68
CA HIS A 101 -12.00 6.26 12.41
C HIS A 101 -11.71 7.19 11.23
N VAL A 102 -10.56 7.87 11.25
CA VAL A 102 -10.17 8.88 10.26
C VAL A 102 -10.09 8.31 8.83
N ASN A 103 -9.75 7.03 8.69
CA ASN A 103 -9.73 6.30 7.43
C ASN A 103 -11.11 6.16 6.77
N LEU A 104 -12.18 6.29 7.53
CA LEU A 104 -13.58 6.23 7.09
C LEU A 104 -14.19 7.62 6.88
N CYS A 105 -13.40 8.70 6.98
CA CYS A 105 -13.87 10.06 6.76
C CYS A 105 -14.48 10.20 5.36
N PRO A 106 -15.79 10.58 5.24
CA PRO A 106 -16.42 10.75 3.92
C PRO A 106 -15.90 11.98 3.16
N ASN A 107 -15.29 12.92 3.88
CA ASN A 107 -14.77 14.17 3.32
C ASN A 107 -13.23 14.17 3.26
N VAL A 108 -12.61 13.00 3.19
CA VAL A 108 -11.16 12.90 3.12
C VAL A 108 -10.64 13.47 1.80
N VAL A 109 -9.66 14.35 1.86
CA VAL A 109 -8.83 14.72 0.73
C VAL A 109 -7.71 13.69 0.64
N PHE A 110 -7.57 13.04 -0.51
CA PHE A 110 -6.56 11.98 -0.68
C PHE A 110 -5.66 12.30 -1.87
N THR A 111 -4.40 12.61 -1.57
CA THR A 111 -3.37 12.86 -2.57
C THR A 111 -3.20 11.64 -3.47
N GLY A 112 -3.35 11.82 -4.81
CA GLY A 112 -3.23 10.71 -5.75
C GLY A 112 -4.50 9.89 -5.97
N ALA A 113 -5.67 10.41 -5.56
CA ALA A 113 -6.97 9.89 -5.99
C ALA A 113 -7.83 11.01 -6.59
N PRO A 114 -8.43 10.81 -7.77
CA PRO A 114 -9.28 11.82 -8.40
C PRO A 114 -10.35 12.38 -7.43
N PRO A 115 -10.59 13.70 -7.40
CA PRO A 115 -10.02 14.72 -8.27
C PRO A 115 -8.66 15.30 -7.83
N HIS A 116 -8.05 14.81 -6.77
CA HIS A 116 -6.84 15.36 -6.17
C HIS A 116 -5.58 14.74 -6.77
N HIS A 117 -4.74 15.59 -7.37
CA HIS A 117 -3.45 15.18 -7.93
C HIS A 117 -2.54 14.55 -6.90
N GLY A 118 -1.69 13.63 -7.36
CA GLY A 118 -0.71 12.91 -6.58
C GLY A 118 0.70 13.50 -6.61
N ALA A 119 1.61 12.69 -6.13
CA ALA A 119 2.99 13.07 -5.86
C ALA A 119 4.00 12.68 -6.95
N MET A 120 3.57 12.14 -8.11
CA MET A 120 4.52 11.91 -9.24
C MET A 120 4.89 13.22 -9.91
N THR A 121 5.54 14.10 -9.14
CA THR A 121 6.01 15.44 -9.52
C THR A 121 7.28 15.78 -8.75
N GLU A 122 8.02 16.79 -9.18
CA GLU A 122 9.26 17.21 -8.49
C GLU A 122 8.98 17.87 -7.13
N THR A 123 7.84 18.54 -6.97
CA THR A 123 7.50 19.28 -5.74
C THR A 123 5.99 19.26 -5.50
N ILE A 124 5.61 19.12 -4.24
CA ILE A 124 4.21 19.11 -3.78
C ILE A 124 4.08 19.94 -2.50
N ALA A 125 2.94 20.61 -2.30
CA ALA A 125 2.55 21.21 -1.04
C ALA A 125 1.66 20.23 -0.26
N VAL A 126 1.92 20.04 1.03
CA VAL A 126 1.18 19.15 1.92
C VAL A 126 0.89 19.82 3.26
N ALA A 127 -0.20 19.43 3.89
CA ALA A 127 -0.56 19.95 5.20
C ALA A 127 0.39 19.39 6.30
N PRO A 128 0.68 20.15 7.36
CA PRO A 128 1.60 19.72 8.41
C PRO A 128 1.25 18.37 9.06
N GLU A 129 -0.05 18.10 9.24
CA GLU A 129 -0.55 16.87 9.84
C GLU A 129 -0.29 15.60 9.01
N GLN A 130 0.04 15.77 7.72
CA GLN A 130 0.40 14.67 6.81
C GLN A 130 1.88 14.30 6.89
N ILE A 131 2.71 15.11 7.57
CA ILE A 131 4.16 14.97 7.55
C ILE A 131 4.64 14.16 8.75
N PHE A 132 5.43 13.14 8.46
CA PHE A 132 6.05 12.27 9.45
C PHE A 132 7.56 12.27 9.27
N PRO A 133 8.32 12.99 10.13
CA PRO A 133 9.77 12.88 10.15
C PRO A 133 10.20 11.42 10.35
N VAL A 134 11.20 11.00 9.57
CA VAL A 134 11.79 9.67 9.70
C VAL A 134 13.20 9.75 10.26
N PRO A 135 13.73 8.70 10.88
CA PRO A 135 15.13 8.65 11.33
C PRO A 135 16.11 8.98 10.20
N GLU A 136 17.21 9.67 10.50
CA GLU A 136 18.21 10.09 9.51
C GLU A 136 18.80 8.95 8.67
N HIS A 137 18.86 7.73 9.23
CA HIS A 137 19.39 6.56 8.54
C HIS A 137 18.39 5.91 7.58
N PHE A 138 17.15 6.40 7.50
CA PHE A 138 16.19 5.83 6.55
C PHE A 138 16.59 6.14 5.11
N THR A 139 16.46 5.13 4.27
CA THR A 139 16.51 5.33 2.83
C THR A 139 15.20 5.93 2.32
N VAL A 140 15.23 6.53 1.13
CA VAL A 140 14.02 7.01 0.46
C VAL A 140 13.01 5.86 0.25
N ALA A 141 13.51 4.67 -0.10
CA ALA A 141 12.66 3.50 -0.27
C ALA A 141 11.93 3.10 1.03
N GLN A 142 12.63 3.11 2.16
CA GLN A 142 12.02 2.85 3.47
C GLN A 142 10.94 3.88 3.81
N ALA A 143 11.22 5.16 3.55
CA ALA A 143 10.27 6.25 3.84
C ALA A 143 9.01 6.17 2.94
N VAL A 144 9.15 5.86 1.64
CA VAL A 144 8.04 5.66 0.71
C VAL A 144 7.18 4.45 1.13
N MET A 145 7.82 3.36 1.51
CA MET A 145 7.15 2.11 1.88
C MET A 145 6.39 2.18 3.21
N LEU A 146 6.48 3.29 3.96
CA LEU A 146 5.67 3.48 5.18
C LEU A 146 4.17 3.56 4.86
N GLU A 147 3.78 4.04 3.68
CA GLU A 147 2.38 4.07 3.26
C GLU A 147 1.82 2.66 3.10
N PRO A 148 2.33 1.78 2.21
CA PRO A 148 1.80 0.43 2.09
C PRO A 148 1.98 -0.42 3.36
N LEU A 149 3.07 -0.21 4.12
CA LEU A 149 3.21 -0.82 5.44
C LEU A 149 2.12 -0.35 6.40
N GLY A 150 1.74 0.92 6.35
CA GLY A 150 0.65 1.47 7.15
C GLY A 150 -0.70 0.77 6.87
N VAL A 151 -0.99 0.51 5.60
CA VAL A 151 -2.17 -0.29 5.22
C VAL A 151 -2.10 -1.70 5.80
N ALA A 152 -0.93 -2.35 5.72
CA ALA A 152 -0.73 -3.68 6.29
C ALA A 152 -0.85 -3.69 7.83
N VAL A 153 -0.31 -2.69 8.52
CA VAL A 153 -0.47 -2.53 9.99
C VAL A 153 -1.94 -2.38 10.35
N HIS A 154 -2.70 -1.55 9.61
CA HIS A 154 -4.14 -1.40 9.82
C HIS A 154 -4.91 -2.71 9.57
N ALA A 155 -4.54 -3.46 8.54
CA ALA A 155 -5.11 -4.78 8.27
C ALA A 155 -4.89 -5.75 9.46
N MET A 156 -3.69 -5.74 10.06
CA MET A 156 -3.38 -6.55 11.24
C MET A 156 -4.17 -6.10 12.48
N ASP A 157 -4.43 -4.79 12.66
CA ASP A 157 -5.32 -4.30 13.72
C ASP A 157 -6.75 -4.84 13.57
N LEU A 158 -7.24 -4.89 12.32
CA LEU A 158 -8.55 -5.48 12.01
C LEU A 158 -8.56 -7.00 12.21
N ALA A 159 -7.45 -7.67 11.91
CA ALA A 159 -7.28 -9.11 12.01
C ALA A 159 -7.33 -9.60 13.45
N LYS A 160 -6.83 -8.81 14.41
CA LYS A 160 -6.71 -9.20 15.83
C LYS A 160 -6.06 -10.59 15.96
N GLN A 161 -4.93 -10.78 15.28
CA GLN A 161 -4.21 -12.04 15.29
C GLN A 161 -3.87 -12.48 16.72
N ARG A 162 -4.01 -13.75 16.99
CA ARG A 162 -3.62 -14.39 18.26
C ARG A 162 -2.28 -15.12 18.07
N VAL A 163 -1.56 -15.27 19.16
CA VAL A 163 -0.31 -16.06 19.18
C VAL A 163 -0.62 -17.52 18.81
N LEU A 164 0.28 -18.16 18.04
CA LEU A 164 0.19 -19.54 17.58
C LEU A 164 -0.96 -19.82 16.58
N GLU A 165 -1.57 -18.80 15.99
CA GLU A 165 -2.49 -19.02 14.87
C GLU A 165 -1.74 -19.37 13.58
N THR A 166 -2.38 -20.20 12.75
CA THR A 166 -1.95 -20.47 11.38
C THR A 166 -2.51 -19.38 10.47
N VAL A 167 -1.65 -18.74 9.70
CA VAL A 167 -1.99 -17.62 8.83
C VAL A 167 -1.76 -17.97 7.37
N ALA A 168 -2.71 -17.64 6.50
CA ALA A 168 -2.51 -17.65 5.06
C ALA A 168 -2.44 -16.21 4.53
N VAL A 169 -1.49 -15.95 3.62
CA VAL A 169 -1.36 -14.69 2.87
C VAL A 169 -1.60 -15.00 1.40
N LEU A 170 -2.64 -14.44 0.84
CA LEU A 170 -2.99 -14.59 -0.57
C LEU A 170 -2.53 -13.35 -1.34
N GLY A 171 -1.62 -13.55 -2.28
CA GLY A 171 -0.92 -12.49 -3.00
C GLY A 171 0.33 -12.00 -2.26
N CYS A 172 1.50 -12.20 -2.88
CA CYS A 172 2.81 -11.78 -2.37
C CYS A 172 3.32 -10.51 -3.08
N GLY A 173 2.40 -9.59 -3.39
CA GLY A 173 2.73 -8.21 -3.75
C GLY A 173 3.20 -7.40 -2.53
N PRO A 174 3.44 -6.08 -2.68
CA PRO A 174 3.98 -5.25 -1.61
C PRO A 174 3.17 -5.34 -0.30
N ILE A 175 1.85 -5.30 -0.37
CA ILE A 175 0.97 -5.42 0.79
C ILE A 175 1.09 -6.82 1.41
N GLY A 176 1.01 -7.88 0.60
CA GLY A 176 1.10 -9.26 1.10
C GLY A 176 2.44 -9.55 1.78
N LEU A 177 3.56 -9.07 1.22
CA LEU A 177 4.88 -9.24 1.83
C LEU A 177 5.02 -8.46 3.16
N CYS A 178 4.39 -7.29 3.29
CA CYS A 178 4.30 -6.60 4.57
C CYS A 178 3.43 -7.38 5.58
N LEU A 179 2.25 -7.86 5.15
CA LEU A 179 1.34 -8.64 5.99
C LEU A 179 2.00 -9.95 6.50
N LEU A 180 2.73 -10.64 5.64
CA LEU A 180 3.46 -11.86 5.97
C LEU A 180 4.45 -11.62 7.12
N GLN A 181 5.29 -10.59 6.99
CA GLN A 181 6.26 -10.24 8.02
C GLN A 181 5.59 -9.82 9.34
N LEU A 182 4.50 -9.04 9.25
CA LEU A 182 3.72 -8.64 10.42
C LEU A 182 3.05 -9.82 11.10
N ALA A 183 2.48 -10.78 10.34
CA ALA A 183 1.88 -11.99 10.88
C ALA A 183 2.91 -12.83 11.64
N ARG A 184 4.10 -13.00 11.07
CA ARG A 184 5.21 -13.68 11.73
C ARG A 184 5.60 -13.00 13.03
N ARG A 185 5.77 -11.68 12.99
CA ARG A 185 6.11 -10.86 14.16
C ARG A 185 5.02 -10.88 15.25
N ALA A 186 3.75 -10.99 14.85
CA ALA A 186 2.62 -11.12 15.78
C ALA A 186 2.49 -12.52 16.40
N GLY A 187 3.41 -13.44 16.12
CA GLY A 187 3.49 -14.76 16.76
C GLY A 187 2.67 -15.84 16.05
N ALA A 188 2.51 -15.76 14.72
CA ALA A 188 1.95 -16.87 13.95
C ALA A 188 2.77 -18.14 14.14
N GLU A 189 2.12 -19.29 14.35
CA GLU A 189 2.78 -20.58 14.37
C GLU A 189 3.29 -20.96 12.98
N ARG A 190 2.42 -20.77 11.98
CA ARG A 190 2.71 -20.99 10.57
C ARG A 190 2.23 -19.83 9.73
N VAL A 191 3.02 -19.46 8.73
CA VAL A 191 2.62 -18.49 7.70
C VAL A 191 2.76 -19.16 6.35
N TYR A 192 1.63 -19.41 5.71
CA TYR A 192 1.55 -19.93 4.34
C TYR A 192 1.28 -18.78 3.37
N ALA A 193 1.87 -18.84 2.19
CA ALA A 193 1.65 -17.82 1.18
C ALA A 193 1.26 -18.44 -0.17
N VAL A 194 0.49 -17.70 -0.95
CA VAL A 194 0.04 -18.12 -2.29
C VAL A 194 0.27 -16.96 -3.26
N ASP A 195 1.07 -17.20 -4.30
CA ASP A 195 1.24 -16.26 -5.41
C ASP A 195 1.69 -17.03 -6.66
N PRO A 196 1.08 -16.81 -7.83
CA PRO A 196 1.44 -17.50 -9.06
C PRO A 196 2.77 -17.03 -9.68
N CYS A 197 3.38 -15.95 -9.17
CA CYS A 197 4.65 -15.43 -9.68
C CYS A 197 5.82 -15.97 -8.87
N ASP A 198 6.70 -16.74 -9.49
CA ASP A 198 7.85 -17.39 -8.84
C ASP A 198 8.72 -16.41 -8.03
N TYR A 199 9.08 -15.27 -8.60
CA TYR A 199 9.92 -14.27 -7.92
C TYR A 199 9.24 -13.66 -6.67
N ARG A 200 7.90 -13.60 -6.63
CA ARG A 200 7.13 -13.18 -5.45
C ARG A 200 7.06 -14.28 -4.42
N ALA A 201 6.91 -15.53 -4.86
CA ALA A 201 6.97 -16.71 -4.01
C ALA A 201 8.34 -16.82 -3.32
N GLU A 202 9.43 -16.63 -4.07
CA GLU A 202 10.79 -16.57 -3.52
C GLU A 202 10.97 -15.43 -2.51
N ALA A 203 10.43 -14.23 -2.80
CA ALA A 203 10.45 -13.11 -1.86
C ALA A 203 9.68 -13.44 -0.57
N ALA A 204 8.53 -14.11 -0.67
CA ALA A 204 7.74 -14.52 0.48
C ALA A 204 8.52 -15.52 1.37
N LEU A 205 9.20 -16.49 0.77
CA LEU A 205 10.08 -17.42 1.51
C LEU A 205 11.21 -16.68 2.25
N ARG A 206 11.90 -15.76 1.55
CA ARG A 206 12.99 -14.96 2.17
C ARG A 206 12.49 -14.09 3.33
N LEU A 207 11.25 -13.60 3.25
CA LEU A 207 10.64 -12.72 4.25
C LEU A 207 9.86 -13.49 5.33
N GLY A 208 9.94 -14.82 5.36
CA GLY A 208 9.52 -15.62 6.49
C GLY A 208 8.24 -16.46 6.31
N ALA A 209 7.78 -16.72 5.08
CA ALA A 209 6.79 -17.76 4.85
C ALA A 209 7.35 -19.15 5.13
N ASP A 210 6.58 -20.03 5.76
CA ASP A 210 6.98 -21.43 5.98
C ASP A 210 6.85 -22.26 4.69
N ARG A 211 5.82 -21.97 3.89
CA ARG A 211 5.54 -22.59 2.60
C ARG A 211 4.89 -21.61 1.65
N VAL A 212 5.20 -21.75 0.38
CA VAL A 212 4.61 -20.95 -0.70
C VAL A 212 4.25 -21.87 -1.86
N ASP A 213 3.14 -21.62 -2.53
CA ASP A 213 2.73 -22.28 -3.77
C ASP A 213 1.95 -21.32 -4.67
N ALA A 214 1.82 -21.67 -5.93
CA ALA A 214 0.97 -20.93 -6.87
C ALA A 214 -0.52 -21.21 -6.65
N SER A 215 -0.87 -22.37 -6.11
CA SER A 215 -2.26 -22.79 -5.87
C SER A 215 -2.63 -22.71 -4.39
N HIS A 216 -3.79 -22.12 -4.12
CA HIS A 216 -4.38 -22.08 -2.78
C HIS A 216 -4.83 -23.45 -2.26
N GLU A 217 -5.07 -24.42 -3.12
CA GLU A 217 -5.45 -25.80 -2.74
C GLU A 217 -4.38 -26.48 -1.89
N ARG A 218 -3.11 -26.02 -2.01
CA ARG A 218 -2.01 -26.48 -1.15
C ARG A 218 -2.20 -26.15 0.32
N ILE A 219 -2.99 -25.12 0.64
CA ILE A 219 -3.32 -24.78 2.04
C ILE A 219 -4.07 -25.93 2.70
N ASP A 220 -4.99 -26.57 1.99
CA ASP A 220 -5.73 -27.73 2.52
C ASP A 220 -4.76 -28.89 2.82
N GLU A 221 -3.84 -29.19 1.93
CA GLU A 221 -2.81 -30.22 2.17
C GLU A 221 -1.93 -29.88 3.37
N TRP A 222 -1.48 -28.63 3.47
CA TRP A 222 -0.57 -28.19 4.54
C TRP A 222 -1.25 -28.15 5.91
N THR A 223 -2.57 -27.97 5.92
CA THR A 223 -3.38 -27.90 7.15
C THR A 223 -4.15 -29.19 7.44
N GLY A 224 -4.01 -30.24 6.60
CA GLY A 224 -4.77 -31.48 6.72
C GLY A 224 -6.27 -31.27 6.53
N GLY A 225 -6.66 -30.36 5.64
CA GLY A 225 -8.07 -30.02 5.34
C GLY A 225 -8.72 -29.06 6.37
N ARG A 226 -7.96 -28.58 7.38
CA ARG A 226 -8.52 -27.69 8.42
C ARG A 226 -8.70 -26.26 7.93
N GLY A 227 -7.84 -25.78 7.06
CA GLY A 227 -7.70 -24.37 6.72
C GLY A 227 -6.97 -23.52 7.78
N CYS A 228 -6.78 -22.23 7.51
CA CYS A 228 -6.05 -21.30 8.36
C CYS A 228 -6.97 -20.50 9.30
N ASP A 229 -6.50 -20.20 10.51
CA ASP A 229 -7.24 -19.40 11.51
C ASP A 229 -7.45 -17.96 11.04
N LEU A 230 -6.48 -17.44 10.30
CA LEU A 230 -6.50 -16.11 9.71
C LEU A 230 -6.08 -16.17 8.25
N VAL A 231 -6.86 -15.56 7.36
CA VAL A 231 -6.52 -15.36 5.96
C VAL A 231 -6.43 -13.88 5.66
N LEU A 232 -5.28 -13.46 5.12
CA LEU A 232 -4.96 -12.10 4.72
C LEU A 232 -4.95 -12.06 3.19
N GLU A 233 -5.99 -11.50 2.60
CA GLU A 233 -6.16 -11.40 1.15
C GLU A 233 -5.63 -10.06 0.64
N ALA A 234 -4.65 -10.09 -0.27
CA ALA A 234 -3.96 -8.94 -0.84
C ALA A 234 -3.74 -9.08 -2.36
N THR A 235 -4.71 -9.69 -3.05
CA THR A 235 -4.67 -9.85 -4.51
C THR A 235 -5.57 -8.82 -5.20
N ASN A 236 -5.48 -8.74 -6.52
CA ASN A 236 -6.47 -8.06 -7.36
C ASN A 236 -7.35 -9.07 -8.13
N ALA A 237 -7.25 -10.36 -7.81
CA ALA A 237 -7.99 -11.40 -8.50
C ALA A 237 -9.49 -11.34 -8.14
N PRO A 238 -10.42 -11.36 -9.12
CA PRO A 238 -11.86 -11.41 -8.85
C PRO A 238 -12.27 -12.62 -8.01
N ALA A 239 -11.53 -13.73 -8.13
CA ALA A 239 -11.73 -14.94 -7.33
C ALA A 239 -11.11 -14.87 -5.92
N GLY A 240 -10.33 -13.82 -5.61
CA GLY A 240 -9.56 -13.72 -4.37
C GLY A 240 -10.42 -13.86 -3.11
N PHE A 241 -11.65 -13.35 -3.14
CA PHE A 241 -12.55 -13.46 -2.01
C PHE A 241 -13.00 -14.92 -1.77
N GLN A 242 -13.40 -15.64 -2.82
CA GLN A 242 -13.77 -17.05 -2.69
C GLN A 242 -12.57 -17.89 -2.24
N ILE A 243 -11.40 -17.65 -2.82
CA ILE A 243 -10.15 -18.32 -2.43
C ILE A 243 -9.86 -18.09 -0.94
N ALA A 244 -10.08 -16.86 -0.43
CA ALA A 244 -9.87 -16.56 0.98
C ALA A 244 -10.87 -17.31 1.89
N VAL A 245 -12.12 -17.45 1.45
CA VAL A 245 -13.14 -18.25 2.14
C VAL A 245 -12.77 -19.73 2.15
N ASP A 246 -12.30 -20.26 1.02
CA ASP A 246 -11.88 -21.66 0.90
C ASP A 246 -10.71 -21.97 1.84
N SER A 247 -9.73 -21.09 1.89
CA SER A 247 -8.51 -21.23 2.69
C SER A 247 -8.73 -21.07 4.21
N ALA A 248 -9.86 -20.50 4.64
CA ALA A 248 -10.13 -20.23 6.05
C ALA A 248 -10.67 -21.46 6.80
N ALA A 249 -10.25 -21.67 8.03
CA ALA A 249 -10.78 -22.66 8.95
C ALA A 249 -12.22 -22.31 9.38
N ILE A 250 -12.95 -23.29 9.92
CA ILE A 250 -14.24 -23.04 10.59
C ILE A 250 -14.01 -22.08 11.77
N GLY A 251 -14.81 -21.00 11.87
CA GLY A 251 -14.64 -19.94 12.84
C GLY A 251 -13.46 -18.99 12.56
N GLY A 252 -12.82 -19.14 11.40
CA GLY A 252 -11.68 -18.31 10.97
C GLY A 252 -12.04 -16.87 10.65
N ARG A 253 -11.00 -16.08 10.38
CA ARG A 253 -11.12 -14.66 10.01
C ARG A 253 -10.49 -14.43 8.65
N VAL A 254 -11.16 -13.60 7.85
CA VAL A 254 -10.70 -13.17 6.53
C VAL A 254 -10.58 -11.65 6.53
N ILE A 255 -9.42 -11.13 6.17
CA ILE A 255 -9.14 -9.70 6.04
C ILE A 255 -8.87 -9.41 4.57
N MET A 256 -9.76 -8.64 3.95
CA MET A 256 -9.72 -8.28 2.55
C MET A 256 -9.01 -6.95 2.37
N ALA A 257 -7.76 -6.96 1.90
CA ALA A 257 -6.98 -5.78 1.60
C ALA A 257 -6.86 -5.52 0.09
N GLY A 258 -7.01 -6.55 -0.74
CA GLY A 258 -6.98 -6.44 -2.19
C GLY A 258 -8.15 -5.64 -2.75
N ILE A 259 -7.94 -5.03 -3.93
CA ILE A 259 -8.98 -4.39 -4.74
C ILE A 259 -9.12 -5.24 -5.98
N PRO A 260 -10.28 -5.88 -6.21
CA PRO A 260 -10.46 -6.80 -7.33
C PRO A 260 -10.57 -6.05 -8.66
N ASP A 261 -10.00 -6.61 -9.70
CA ASP A 261 -10.27 -6.18 -11.06
C ASP A 261 -11.78 -6.27 -11.33
N GLY A 262 -12.35 -5.27 -12.00
CA GLY A 262 -13.79 -5.18 -12.25
C GLY A 262 -14.62 -4.75 -11.03
N ASN A 263 -14.00 -4.41 -9.89
CA ASN A 263 -14.64 -3.83 -8.70
C ASN A 263 -15.84 -4.63 -8.15
N ALA A 264 -15.79 -5.96 -8.25
CA ALA A 264 -16.83 -6.86 -7.75
C ALA A 264 -16.24 -8.13 -7.11
N TYR A 265 -16.90 -8.61 -6.06
CA TYR A 265 -16.59 -9.89 -5.42
C TYR A 265 -17.75 -10.87 -5.59
N HIS A 266 -17.40 -12.15 -5.80
CA HIS A 266 -18.34 -13.27 -5.80
C HIS A 266 -17.93 -14.25 -4.72
N LEU A 267 -18.90 -14.79 -4.00
CA LEU A 267 -18.68 -15.77 -2.94
C LEU A 267 -19.82 -16.78 -2.80
N ASP A 268 -19.51 -18.00 -2.36
CA ASP A 268 -20.52 -18.98 -1.93
C ASP A 268 -21.02 -18.64 -0.52
N ALA A 269 -22.20 -18.05 -0.44
CA ALA A 269 -22.81 -17.65 0.83
C ALA A 269 -23.06 -18.84 1.78
N ALA A 270 -23.33 -20.05 1.23
CA ALA A 270 -23.55 -21.24 2.05
C ALA A 270 -22.27 -21.65 2.79
N GLN A 271 -21.13 -21.57 2.11
CA GLN A 271 -19.83 -21.90 2.66
C GLN A 271 -19.42 -20.90 3.76
N VAL A 272 -19.51 -19.59 3.50
CA VAL A 272 -19.21 -18.54 4.47
C VAL A 272 -20.03 -18.73 5.76
N ARG A 273 -21.33 -18.96 5.60
CA ARG A 273 -22.25 -19.16 6.72
C ARG A 273 -21.94 -20.43 7.52
N ARG A 274 -21.67 -21.55 6.83
CA ARG A 274 -21.35 -22.83 7.49
C ARG A 274 -20.01 -22.79 8.23
N LYS A 275 -19.02 -22.08 7.69
CA LYS A 275 -17.75 -21.85 8.39
C LYS A 275 -17.85 -20.81 9.51
N GLY A 276 -18.91 -20.00 9.57
CA GLY A 276 -19.07 -18.97 10.61
C GLY A 276 -17.95 -17.93 10.58
N LEU A 277 -17.56 -17.49 9.38
CA LEU A 277 -16.40 -16.61 9.18
C LEU A 277 -16.67 -15.18 9.66
N VAL A 278 -15.61 -14.55 10.18
CA VAL A 278 -15.56 -13.11 10.40
C VAL A 278 -14.78 -12.47 9.24
N ILE A 279 -15.45 -11.65 8.42
CA ILE A 279 -14.86 -11.02 7.26
C ILE A 279 -14.80 -9.51 7.49
N LYS A 280 -13.64 -8.90 7.22
CA LYS A 280 -13.44 -7.46 7.31
C LYS A 280 -12.72 -6.93 6.09
N PHE A 281 -13.11 -5.74 5.65
CA PHE A 281 -12.49 -5.04 4.54
C PHE A 281 -11.57 -3.95 5.05
N VAL A 282 -10.39 -3.87 4.48
CA VAL A 282 -9.42 -2.81 4.77
C VAL A 282 -9.81 -1.58 3.95
N ARG A 283 -9.89 -0.44 4.61
CA ARG A 283 -10.06 0.85 3.95
C ARG A 283 -8.94 1.77 4.36
N ARG A 284 -7.94 1.96 3.49
CA ARG A 284 -6.79 2.82 3.79
C ARG A 284 -6.13 2.43 5.12
N MET A 285 -5.76 3.41 5.95
CA MET A 285 -5.18 3.21 7.26
C MET A 285 -5.65 4.29 8.24
N GLY A 286 -5.64 4.00 9.53
CA GLY A 286 -5.80 4.98 10.59
C GLY A 286 -4.46 5.64 10.98
N HIS A 287 -4.33 6.11 12.21
CA HIS A 287 -3.10 6.72 12.72
C HIS A 287 -1.99 5.67 12.97
N VAL A 288 -1.38 5.16 11.92
CA VAL A 288 -0.41 4.04 11.99
C VAL A 288 1.04 4.43 11.67
N TYR A 289 1.30 5.59 11.06
CA TYR A 289 2.65 6.03 10.68
C TYR A 289 3.68 5.94 11.82
N PRO A 290 3.40 6.41 13.05
CA PRO A 290 4.38 6.28 14.15
C PRO A 290 4.73 4.82 14.47
N ARG A 291 3.81 3.88 14.30
CA ARG A 291 4.08 2.44 14.50
C ARG A 291 4.86 1.86 13.32
N ALA A 292 4.51 2.23 12.09
CA ALA A 292 5.21 1.81 10.89
C ALA A 292 6.68 2.26 10.91
N ILE A 293 6.94 3.51 11.27
CA ILE A 293 8.30 4.05 11.46
C ILE A 293 9.09 3.22 12.50
N LYS A 294 8.49 2.95 13.66
CA LYS A 294 9.14 2.14 14.71
C LYS A 294 9.44 0.71 14.26
N LEU A 295 8.54 0.10 13.49
CA LEU A 295 8.71 -1.25 12.95
C LEU A 295 9.92 -1.33 12.01
N VAL A 296 10.03 -0.37 11.09
CA VAL A 296 11.16 -0.31 10.14
C VAL A 296 12.46 0.05 10.87
N ALA A 297 12.44 1.07 11.73
CA ALA A 297 13.61 1.51 12.49
C ALA A 297 14.22 0.40 13.38
N ALA A 298 13.36 -0.49 13.91
CA ALA A 298 13.80 -1.63 14.73
C ALA A 298 14.18 -2.86 13.89
N GLY A 299 14.23 -2.78 12.55
CA GLY A 299 14.46 -3.93 11.68
C GLY A 299 13.36 -5.01 11.77
N GLY A 300 12.18 -4.63 12.26
CA GLY A 300 11.08 -5.58 12.47
C GLY A 300 10.31 -5.95 11.21
N VAL A 301 10.43 -5.13 10.17
CA VAL A 301 9.86 -5.37 8.84
C VAL A 301 10.86 -4.84 7.81
N ASP A 302 11.29 -5.71 6.91
CA ASP A 302 12.11 -5.33 5.76
C ASP A 302 11.20 -4.86 4.62
N VAL A 303 11.09 -3.55 4.48
CA VAL A 303 10.32 -2.93 3.39
C VAL A 303 11.21 -2.57 2.20
N GLU A 304 12.53 -2.46 2.42
CA GLU A 304 13.46 -2.03 1.39
C GLU A 304 13.66 -3.10 0.31
N SER A 305 13.77 -4.36 0.69
CA SER A 305 13.90 -5.47 -0.25
C SER A 305 12.65 -5.69 -1.12
N VAL A 306 11.52 -5.11 -0.74
CA VAL A 306 10.29 -5.12 -1.55
C VAL A 306 10.40 -4.16 -2.73
N VAL A 307 11.20 -3.09 -2.64
CA VAL A 307 11.46 -2.14 -3.74
C VAL A 307 12.51 -2.71 -4.68
N THR A 308 12.06 -3.30 -5.78
CA THR A 308 12.92 -4.01 -6.72
C THR A 308 13.43 -3.15 -7.87
N HIS A 309 12.67 -2.10 -8.26
CA HIS A 309 12.98 -1.27 -9.43
C HIS A 309 12.90 0.20 -9.10
N ARG A 310 13.77 1.00 -9.72
CA ARG A 310 13.78 2.45 -9.62
C ARG A 310 13.84 3.07 -11.02
N PHE A 311 12.99 4.08 -11.24
CA PHE A 311 12.88 4.77 -12.52
C PHE A 311 12.93 6.28 -12.29
N PRO A 312 13.61 7.04 -13.15
CA PRO A 312 13.47 8.49 -13.14
C PRO A 312 12.03 8.88 -13.54
N LEU A 313 11.61 10.09 -13.18
CA LEU A 313 10.25 10.57 -13.45
C LEU A 313 9.86 10.46 -14.94
N GLN A 314 10.81 10.68 -15.84
CA GLN A 314 10.61 10.61 -17.29
C GLN A 314 10.29 9.19 -17.78
N GLU A 315 10.67 8.18 -17.03
CA GLU A 315 10.44 6.78 -17.37
C GLU A 315 9.27 6.16 -16.57
N ALA A 316 8.45 6.98 -15.94
CA ALA A 316 7.30 6.49 -15.14
C ALA A 316 6.39 5.57 -15.98
N GLY A 317 6.15 5.85 -17.26
CA GLY A 317 5.37 4.97 -18.16
C GLY A 317 5.91 3.54 -18.20
N ARG A 318 7.26 3.37 -18.27
CA ARG A 318 7.91 2.05 -18.23
C ARG A 318 7.67 1.33 -16.88
N ALA A 319 7.67 2.07 -15.78
CA ALA A 319 7.39 1.50 -14.46
C ALA A 319 5.95 0.96 -14.37
N PHE A 320 4.98 1.69 -14.94
CA PHE A 320 3.58 1.25 -15.02
C PHE A 320 3.43 -0.01 -15.87
N GLU A 321 4.04 -0.04 -17.06
CA GLU A 321 4.04 -1.21 -17.95
C GLU A 321 4.66 -2.43 -17.26
N LEU A 322 5.87 -2.29 -16.73
CA LEU A 322 6.60 -3.36 -16.08
C LEU A 322 5.82 -3.99 -14.92
N GLN A 323 5.23 -3.16 -14.07
CA GLN A 323 4.49 -3.63 -12.90
C GLN A 323 3.14 -4.24 -13.29
N THR A 324 2.47 -3.72 -14.34
CA THR A 324 1.25 -4.29 -14.91
C THR A 324 1.49 -5.68 -15.50
N GLU A 325 2.57 -5.83 -16.26
CA GLU A 325 2.92 -7.08 -16.94
C GLU A 325 3.61 -8.10 -16.03
N ARG A 326 3.93 -7.70 -14.79
CA ARG A 326 4.60 -8.56 -13.79
C ARG A 326 5.88 -9.17 -14.34
N ARG A 327 6.67 -8.38 -15.09
CA ARG A 327 7.94 -8.83 -15.70
C ARG A 327 9.15 -8.48 -14.85
N ASP A 328 10.28 -9.07 -15.18
CA ASP A 328 11.62 -8.78 -14.67
C ASP A 328 11.74 -8.81 -13.14
N GLY A 329 10.87 -9.56 -12.45
CA GLY A 329 10.88 -9.63 -11.01
C GLY A 329 10.34 -8.39 -10.30
N ALA A 330 9.56 -7.56 -10.98
CA ALA A 330 9.03 -6.33 -10.39
C ALA A 330 7.98 -6.59 -9.31
N ILE A 331 8.33 -6.29 -8.06
CA ILE A 331 7.42 -6.32 -6.90
C ILE A 331 6.89 -4.91 -6.65
N LYS A 332 7.78 -3.96 -6.39
CA LYS A 332 7.46 -2.53 -6.22
C LYS A 332 8.40 -1.70 -7.08
N SER A 333 7.82 -0.87 -7.93
CA SER A 333 8.54 0.17 -8.67
C SER A 333 8.50 1.48 -7.92
N LEU A 334 9.65 2.14 -7.80
CA LEU A 334 9.82 3.46 -7.21
C LEU A 334 10.14 4.47 -8.30
N ILE A 335 9.34 5.51 -8.43
CA ILE A 335 9.64 6.66 -9.27
C ILE A 335 10.48 7.63 -8.44
N VAL A 336 11.63 8.04 -8.99
CA VAL A 336 12.60 8.95 -8.36
C VAL A 336 12.62 10.25 -9.15
N PRO A 337 11.87 11.29 -8.77
CA PRO A 337 11.85 12.56 -9.48
C PRO A 337 13.19 13.27 -9.41
N GLN A 338 13.93 13.08 -8.32
CA GLN A 338 15.24 13.69 -8.07
C GLN A 338 16.07 12.77 -7.17
N GLU A 339 17.36 12.63 -7.48
CA GLU A 339 18.24 11.69 -6.78
C GLU A 339 18.76 12.21 -5.43
N ARG A 340 18.88 13.52 -5.29
CA ARG A 340 19.47 14.17 -4.08
C ARG A 340 18.76 15.47 -3.75
N PHE A 341 18.82 15.84 -2.49
CA PHE A 341 18.51 17.20 -2.05
C PHE A 341 19.72 18.10 -2.36
N GLU A 342 19.52 19.13 -3.19
CA GLU A 342 20.49 20.17 -3.48
C GLU A 342 20.22 21.43 -2.66
#